data_becb000dc6a3c4a5aa3274df9e3493b8
#
_entry.id   becb000dc6a3c4a5aa3274df9e3493b8
#
_cell.length_a   1.000
_cell.length_b   1.000
_cell.length_c   1.000
_cell.angle_alpha   90.00
_cell.angle_beta   90.00
_cell.angle_gamma   90.00
#
_symmetry.space_group_name_H-M   'P 1'
#
loop_
_entity.id
_entity.type
_entity.pdbx_description
1 polymer ?
#
loop_
_entity_poly.entity_id
_entity_poly.type
_entity_poly.pdbx_seq_one_letter_code
_entity_poly.pdbx_strand_id
1 'polypeptide(L)'
;MIFSACLPISSNDSKSKNNTSAADSQKSADYKEPKVVGTIDSDEIPESSGLVNSPCQPDVLWTHNDSGDNAFVFALDRTGKKLATFKVGGAKNTDWEDLAIRKEPAGCFLYIGEIGNNARSRSEFTVYKVKEPTVSGETNSSKKNPLSTEAAEAIKFEYPDTRHDAETLLVHPATGDIYVLSKRLSGASAVYKLKAGFDSNKTNRLEKITDFTVPAIPNGLLTGGSISPDGKRVVVCDYFAAYEIVLPKQAKNFDEIWKQKPQKIELGQRAQGEAIAYAADGKAIYASSEEKDSPLIMVERK
;
A
#
# COMPACT_ATOMS: atom_id res chain seq x y z
N MET A 1 -22.20 -32.81 73.38
CA MET A 1 -21.57 -31.55 73.86
C MET A 1 -20.42 -31.25 72.93
N ILE A 2 -20.62 -30.31 72.02
CA ILE A 2 -19.57 -29.89 71.13
C ILE A 2 -19.62 -28.34 71.15
N PHE A 3 -18.57 -27.73 71.68
CA PHE A 3 -18.40 -26.30 71.74
C PHE A 3 -17.96 -25.77 70.39
N SER A 4 -18.71 -24.86 69.88
CA SER A 4 -18.35 -24.09 68.65
C SER A 4 -17.71 -22.77 69.10
N ALA A 5 -16.45 -22.55 68.73
CA ALA A 5 -15.76 -21.28 68.97
C ALA A 5 -15.82 -20.44 67.68
N CYS A 6 -16.50 -19.30 67.74
CA CYS A 6 -16.45 -18.27 66.68
C CYS A 6 -15.20 -17.40 66.87
N LEU A 7 -14.39 -17.26 65.83
CA LEU A 7 -13.36 -16.24 65.68
C LEU A 7 -13.84 -15.14 64.76
N PRO A 8 -13.51 -13.84 64.96
CA PRO A 8 -13.96 -12.74 64.15
C PRO A 8 -13.11 -12.63 62.87
N ILE A 9 -13.79 -12.44 61.74
CA ILE A 9 -13.18 -12.18 60.42
C ILE A 9 -12.86 -10.70 60.38
N SER A 10 -11.58 -10.36 60.29
CA SER A 10 -11.07 -9.04 59.99
C SER A 10 -11.26 -8.74 58.50
N SER A 11 -12.07 -7.72 58.16
CA SER A 11 -12.21 -7.21 56.82
C SER A 11 -11.02 -6.34 56.46
N ASN A 12 -10.13 -6.84 55.62
CA ASN A 12 -9.14 -6.00 54.94
C ASN A 12 -9.70 -5.59 53.56
N ASP A 13 -10.16 -4.35 53.49
CA ASP A 13 -10.47 -3.67 52.22
C ASP A 13 -9.18 -3.40 51.45
N SER A 14 -8.79 -4.32 50.58
CA SER A 14 -7.81 -4.03 49.54
C SER A 14 -8.50 -3.44 48.33
N LYS A 15 -8.47 -2.10 48.21
CA LYS A 15 -8.81 -1.35 46.97
C LYS A 15 -7.89 -1.83 45.86
N SER A 16 -8.39 -2.74 45.04
CA SER A 16 -7.83 -3.04 43.73
C SER A 16 -7.91 -1.79 42.87
N LYS A 17 -6.79 -1.11 42.65
CA LYS A 17 -6.64 -0.12 41.61
C LYS A 17 -6.67 -0.84 40.27
N ASN A 18 -7.81 -0.83 39.60
CA ASN A 18 -7.89 -1.16 38.19
C ASN A 18 -7.05 -0.14 37.39
N ASN A 19 -5.81 -0.49 37.16
CA ASN A 19 -5.02 0.12 36.09
C ASN A 19 -5.54 -0.43 34.77
N THR A 20 -6.61 0.16 34.24
CA THR A 20 -6.86 0.15 32.81
C THR A 20 -5.75 0.98 32.18
N SER A 21 -4.72 0.30 31.67
CA SER A 21 -3.77 0.90 30.75
C SER A 21 -4.55 1.32 29.52
N ALA A 22 -4.93 2.60 29.47
CA ALA A 22 -5.27 3.24 28.21
C ALA A 22 -4.11 2.97 27.29
N ALA A 23 -4.34 2.24 26.19
CA ALA A 23 -3.40 2.14 25.09
C ALA A 23 -3.13 3.57 24.65
N ASP A 24 -1.93 4.04 24.97
CA ASP A 24 -1.45 5.37 24.58
C ASP A 24 -1.41 5.36 23.05
N SER A 25 -2.44 5.92 22.43
CA SER A 25 -2.47 6.18 20.99
C SER A 25 -1.43 7.27 20.76
N GLN A 26 -0.18 6.85 20.53
CA GLN A 26 0.90 7.74 20.21
C GLN A 26 0.59 8.35 18.84
N LYS A 27 -0.12 9.48 18.82
CA LYS A 27 -0.40 10.27 17.61
C LYS A 27 0.92 10.51 16.92
N SER A 28 0.98 10.28 15.61
CA SER A 28 2.17 10.58 14.83
C SER A 28 2.50 12.07 14.97
N ALA A 29 3.63 12.37 15.59
CA ALA A 29 4.06 13.76 15.82
C ALA A 29 4.26 14.53 14.51
N ASP A 30 4.48 13.83 13.40
CA ASP A 30 4.90 14.39 12.11
C ASP A 30 3.75 14.62 11.11
N TYR A 31 2.51 14.21 11.44
CA TYR A 31 1.36 14.32 10.54
C TYR A 31 0.20 15.08 11.20
N LYS A 32 -0.56 15.82 10.37
CA LYS A 32 -1.81 16.47 10.77
C LYS A 32 -2.95 15.44 10.86
N GLU A 33 -4.12 15.88 11.33
CA GLU A 33 -5.31 15.03 11.30
C GLU A 33 -5.72 14.72 9.85
N PRO A 34 -6.23 13.52 9.58
CA PRO A 34 -6.69 13.13 8.26
C PRO A 34 -7.89 13.97 7.81
N LYS A 35 -7.95 14.26 6.51
CA LYS A 35 -9.05 15.00 5.89
C LYS A 35 -9.56 14.23 4.69
N VAL A 36 -10.87 14.06 4.61
CA VAL A 36 -11.51 13.62 3.37
C VAL A 36 -11.47 14.79 2.39
N VAL A 37 -10.75 14.65 1.28
CA VAL A 37 -10.59 15.68 0.26
C VAL A 37 -11.54 15.50 -0.90
N GLY A 38 -12.23 14.35 -0.97
CA GLY A 38 -13.24 14.02 -1.93
C GLY A 38 -13.62 12.55 -1.89
N THR A 39 -14.20 12.06 -2.97
CA THR A 39 -14.74 10.70 -3.09
C THR A 39 -14.41 10.13 -4.45
N ILE A 40 -14.04 8.86 -4.50
CA ILE A 40 -13.93 8.11 -5.76
C ILE A 40 -15.34 7.59 -6.08
N ASP A 41 -16.13 8.41 -6.80
CA ASP A 41 -17.57 8.21 -7.02
C ASP A 41 -17.90 7.53 -8.36
N SER A 42 -16.91 7.00 -9.05
CA SER A 42 -17.11 6.34 -10.33
C SER A 42 -17.56 4.89 -10.18
N ASP A 43 -18.71 4.54 -10.79
CA ASP A 43 -19.18 3.15 -10.89
C ASP A 43 -18.18 2.20 -11.57
N GLU A 44 -17.16 2.73 -12.23
CA GLU A 44 -16.10 1.93 -12.84
C GLU A 44 -14.98 1.56 -11.87
N ILE A 45 -14.96 2.15 -10.66
CA ILE A 45 -13.92 1.97 -9.66
C ILE A 45 -14.54 1.53 -8.31
N PRO A 46 -15.15 0.35 -8.25
CA PRO A 46 -15.74 -0.15 -6.99
C PRO A 46 -14.69 -0.69 -6.01
N GLU A 47 -13.47 -0.99 -6.46
CA GLU A 47 -12.42 -1.69 -5.71
C GLU A 47 -11.06 -1.02 -5.94
N SER A 48 -10.94 0.26 -5.48
CA SER A 48 -9.67 1.00 -5.59
C SER A 48 -8.59 0.34 -4.71
N SER A 49 -7.79 -0.56 -5.29
CA SER A 49 -6.78 -1.35 -4.59
C SER A 49 -5.42 -0.65 -4.53
N GLY A 50 -4.85 -0.21 -5.64
CA GLY A 50 -3.58 0.54 -5.67
C GLY A 50 -3.78 2.05 -5.88
N LEU A 51 -2.88 2.88 -5.36
CA LEU A 51 -2.91 4.35 -5.56
C LEU A 51 -1.51 4.93 -5.73
N VAL A 52 -1.32 5.84 -6.68
CA VAL A 52 -0.10 6.66 -6.79
C VAL A 52 -0.41 8.07 -7.24
N ASN A 53 0.37 9.06 -6.76
CA ASN A 53 0.33 10.43 -7.28
C ASN A 53 1.48 10.63 -8.25
N SER A 54 1.18 11.10 -9.46
CA SER A 54 2.17 11.24 -10.52
C SER A 54 3.17 12.37 -10.25
N PRO A 55 4.49 12.12 -10.30
CA PRO A 55 5.50 13.17 -10.25
C PRO A 55 5.67 13.92 -11.58
N CYS A 56 5.10 13.43 -12.69
CA CYS A 56 5.11 14.09 -14.00
C CYS A 56 3.84 14.89 -14.25
N GLN A 57 2.73 14.49 -13.65
CA GLN A 57 1.42 15.14 -13.70
C GLN A 57 0.89 15.29 -12.27
N PRO A 58 1.40 16.26 -11.46
CA PRO A 58 1.18 16.27 -10.00
C PRO A 58 -0.29 16.36 -9.56
N ASP A 59 -1.18 16.81 -10.42
CA ASP A 59 -2.62 16.87 -10.14
C ASP A 59 -3.37 15.57 -10.50
N VAL A 60 -2.64 14.54 -10.95
CA VAL A 60 -3.20 13.25 -11.34
C VAL A 60 -2.82 12.19 -10.31
N LEU A 61 -3.84 11.49 -9.85
CA LEU A 61 -3.73 10.22 -9.12
C LEU A 61 -4.08 9.08 -10.07
N TRP A 62 -3.40 7.95 -9.92
CA TRP A 62 -3.71 6.73 -10.65
C TRP A 62 -4.18 5.65 -9.68
N THR A 63 -5.21 4.91 -10.08
CA THR A 63 -5.70 3.74 -9.37
C THR A 63 -6.10 2.64 -10.35
N HIS A 64 -6.38 1.46 -9.84
CA HIS A 64 -6.98 0.33 -10.55
C HIS A 64 -7.96 -0.40 -9.64
N ASN A 65 -8.77 -1.27 -10.20
CA ASN A 65 -9.53 -2.24 -9.42
C ASN A 65 -8.69 -3.50 -9.17
N ASP A 66 -9.02 -4.20 -8.11
CA ASP A 66 -8.53 -5.53 -7.78
C ASP A 66 -8.90 -6.58 -8.87
N SER A 67 -8.88 -7.84 -8.50
CA SER A 67 -9.18 -9.00 -9.34
C SER A 67 -10.57 -8.92 -10.00
N GLY A 68 -10.74 -9.66 -11.11
CA GLY A 68 -12.03 -9.77 -11.78
C GLY A 68 -12.38 -8.65 -12.75
N ASP A 69 -11.60 -7.59 -12.83
CA ASP A 69 -11.71 -6.56 -13.86
C ASP A 69 -10.81 -6.87 -15.08
N ASN A 70 -10.90 -6.07 -16.13
CA ASN A 70 -9.90 -6.10 -17.19
C ASN A 70 -8.70 -5.21 -16.78
N ALA A 71 -7.65 -5.24 -17.61
CA ALA A 71 -6.44 -4.47 -17.37
C ALA A 71 -6.67 -2.96 -17.57
N PHE A 72 -7.33 -2.30 -16.64
CA PHE A 72 -7.60 -0.88 -16.65
C PHE A 72 -6.85 -0.13 -15.55
N VAL A 73 -6.38 1.08 -15.89
CA VAL A 73 -5.96 2.08 -14.91
C VAL A 73 -6.82 3.33 -15.09
N PHE A 74 -7.12 3.97 -13.98
CA PHE A 74 -8.00 5.14 -13.93
C PHE A 74 -7.20 6.36 -13.47
N ALA A 75 -7.30 7.44 -14.23
CA ALA A 75 -6.79 8.73 -13.80
C ALA A 75 -7.85 9.46 -12.99
N LEU A 76 -7.47 9.95 -11.82
CA LEU A 76 -8.29 10.75 -10.93
C LEU A 76 -7.66 12.13 -10.73
N ASP A 77 -8.46 13.13 -10.42
CA ASP A 77 -7.94 14.37 -9.85
C ASP A 77 -7.71 14.24 -8.32
N ARG A 78 -7.23 15.30 -7.69
CA ARG A 78 -6.96 15.31 -6.24
C ARG A 78 -8.20 15.29 -5.36
N THR A 79 -9.39 15.29 -5.94
CA THR A 79 -10.67 15.15 -5.24
C THR A 79 -11.29 13.76 -5.43
N GLY A 80 -10.62 12.88 -6.19
CA GLY A 80 -11.11 11.53 -6.50
C GLY A 80 -12.02 11.47 -7.74
N LYS A 81 -12.28 12.60 -8.41
CA LYS A 81 -13.06 12.63 -9.64
C LYS A 81 -12.31 11.91 -10.76
N LYS A 82 -12.95 10.95 -11.41
CA LYS A 82 -12.36 10.25 -12.55
C LYS A 82 -12.18 11.20 -13.74
N LEU A 83 -10.96 11.28 -14.26
CA LEU A 83 -10.58 12.05 -15.45
C LEU A 83 -10.59 11.18 -16.70
N ALA A 84 -10.06 9.96 -16.61
CA ALA A 84 -9.94 9.07 -17.76
C ALA A 84 -9.84 7.59 -17.34
N THR A 85 -10.24 6.70 -18.24
CA THR A 85 -10.06 5.24 -18.17
C THR A 85 -9.13 4.81 -19.29
N PHE A 86 -8.03 4.11 -18.95
CA PHE A 86 -7.08 3.58 -19.90
C PHE A 86 -7.02 2.05 -19.81
N LYS A 87 -7.07 1.39 -20.97
CA LYS A 87 -6.72 -0.03 -21.08
C LYS A 87 -5.21 -0.16 -21.23
N VAL A 88 -4.59 -0.95 -20.36
CA VAL A 88 -3.14 -1.19 -20.40
C VAL A 88 -2.81 -2.19 -21.51
N GLY A 89 -2.08 -1.72 -22.52
CA GLY A 89 -1.70 -2.54 -23.67
C GLY A 89 -0.83 -3.72 -23.28
N GLY A 90 -1.19 -4.92 -23.74
CA GLY A 90 -0.41 -6.13 -23.48
C GLY A 90 -0.53 -6.73 -22.07
N ALA A 91 -1.24 -6.06 -21.15
CA ALA A 91 -1.42 -6.57 -19.79
C ALA A 91 -2.71 -7.40 -19.65
N LYS A 92 -2.74 -8.21 -18.59
CA LYS A 92 -3.93 -8.93 -18.11
C LYS A 92 -4.08 -8.64 -16.63
N ASN A 93 -5.31 -8.46 -16.17
CA ASN A 93 -5.64 -8.44 -14.75
C ASN A 93 -6.22 -9.79 -14.37
N THR A 94 -5.47 -10.55 -13.59
CA THR A 94 -5.94 -11.78 -12.94
C THR A 94 -6.11 -11.52 -11.45
N ASP A 95 -5.14 -10.80 -10.86
CA ASP A 95 -5.09 -10.51 -9.43
C ASP A 95 -4.14 -9.31 -9.21
N TRP A 96 -4.57 -8.12 -9.70
CA TRP A 96 -3.82 -6.87 -9.49
C TRP A 96 -4.06 -6.36 -8.08
N GLU A 97 -2.99 -5.97 -7.40
CA GLU A 97 -3.05 -5.60 -5.99
C GLU A 97 -2.59 -4.17 -5.72
N ASP A 98 -1.49 -3.73 -6.32
CA ASP A 98 -0.94 -2.41 -5.99
C ASP A 98 -0.28 -1.75 -7.21
N LEU A 99 -0.12 -0.43 -7.12
CA LEU A 99 0.56 0.44 -8.09
C LEU A 99 1.80 1.08 -7.48
N ALA A 100 2.84 1.21 -8.29
CA ALA A 100 3.93 2.15 -8.02
C ALA A 100 4.16 3.04 -9.24
N ILE A 101 4.80 4.18 -9.03
CA ILE A 101 5.18 5.10 -10.11
C ILE A 101 6.64 5.52 -9.94
N ARG A 102 7.35 5.62 -11.04
CA ARG A 102 8.73 6.09 -11.05
C ARG A 102 8.98 7.06 -12.19
N LYS A 103 9.67 8.17 -11.87
CA LYS A 103 10.20 9.09 -12.88
C LYS A 103 11.55 8.57 -13.37
N GLU A 104 11.67 8.38 -14.68
CA GLU A 104 12.86 7.95 -15.38
C GLU A 104 13.27 9.02 -16.42
N PRO A 105 14.47 8.95 -17.04
CA PRO A 105 14.87 9.92 -18.07
C PRO A 105 13.89 10.04 -19.24
N ALA A 106 13.20 8.93 -19.58
CA ALA A 106 12.22 8.88 -20.67
C ALA A 106 10.80 9.33 -20.27
N GLY A 107 10.58 9.75 -19.02
CA GLY A 107 9.27 10.13 -18.48
C GLY A 107 8.88 9.33 -17.23
N CYS A 108 7.62 9.39 -16.86
CA CYS A 108 7.10 8.58 -15.75
C CYS A 108 6.57 7.24 -16.25
N PHE A 109 6.72 6.21 -15.41
CA PHE A 109 6.22 4.86 -15.68
C PHE A 109 5.41 4.37 -14.50
N LEU A 110 4.24 3.82 -14.80
CA LEU A 110 3.43 3.05 -13.87
C LEU A 110 3.97 1.61 -13.81
N TYR A 111 4.01 1.08 -12.60
CA TYR A 111 4.31 -0.31 -12.31
C TYR A 111 3.09 -0.92 -11.64
N ILE A 112 2.52 -1.95 -12.24
CA ILE A 112 1.26 -2.55 -11.82
C ILE A 112 1.55 -3.95 -11.35
N GLY A 113 1.20 -4.28 -10.11
CA GLY A 113 1.48 -5.54 -9.46
C GLY A 113 0.41 -6.59 -9.72
N GLU A 114 0.64 -7.49 -10.66
CA GLU A 114 -0.09 -8.75 -10.85
C GLU A 114 0.47 -9.79 -9.86
N ILE A 115 0.24 -9.58 -8.55
CA ILE A 115 0.98 -10.22 -7.45
C ILE A 115 0.09 -10.96 -6.44
N GLY A 116 -1.23 -10.80 -6.50
CA GLY A 116 -2.17 -11.50 -5.65
C GLY A 116 -2.16 -13.02 -5.88
N ASN A 117 -2.44 -13.77 -4.84
CA ASN A 117 -2.44 -15.23 -4.86
C ASN A 117 -3.10 -15.81 -3.60
N ASN A 118 -4.29 -15.37 -3.29
CA ASN A 118 -5.07 -15.79 -2.11
C ASN A 118 -5.10 -17.32 -1.95
N ALA A 119 -5.28 -18.05 -3.06
CA ALA A 119 -5.28 -19.52 -3.08
C ALA A 119 -3.89 -20.15 -3.03
N ARG A 120 -2.81 -19.37 -3.09
CA ARG A 120 -1.40 -19.81 -3.15
C ARG A 120 -1.13 -20.87 -4.24
N SER A 121 -1.86 -20.79 -5.35
CA SER A 121 -1.76 -21.72 -6.47
C SER A 121 -0.72 -21.29 -7.49
N ARG A 122 -0.48 -19.99 -7.66
CA ARG A 122 0.45 -19.42 -8.65
C ARG A 122 1.89 -19.51 -8.17
N SER A 123 2.81 -19.69 -9.10
CA SER A 123 4.26 -19.73 -8.85
C SER A 123 5.04 -18.66 -9.63
N GLU A 124 4.45 -18.09 -10.67
CA GLU A 124 4.99 -16.99 -11.45
C GLU A 124 4.07 -15.77 -11.34
N PHE A 125 4.66 -14.60 -11.19
CA PHE A 125 4.00 -13.33 -11.00
C PHE A 125 4.56 -12.31 -11.98
N THR A 126 3.88 -11.17 -12.15
CA THR A 126 4.28 -10.17 -13.12
C THR A 126 4.13 -8.76 -12.52
N VAL A 127 5.11 -7.92 -12.76
CA VAL A 127 4.94 -6.47 -12.67
C VAL A 127 4.86 -5.92 -14.09
N TYR A 128 3.75 -5.28 -14.43
CA TYR A 128 3.61 -4.60 -15.72
C TYR A 128 4.16 -3.19 -15.60
N LYS A 129 5.20 -2.87 -16.38
CA LYS A 129 5.76 -1.52 -16.48
C LYS A 129 5.22 -0.88 -17.74
N VAL A 130 4.55 0.25 -17.63
CA VAL A 130 3.98 0.99 -18.76
C VAL A 130 4.27 2.49 -18.63
N LYS A 131 4.59 3.14 -19.75
CA LYS A 131 4.75 4.59 -19.74
C LYS A 131 3.46 5.26 -19.31
N GLU A 132 3.56 6.20 -18.38
CA GLU A 132 2.42 6.95 -17.91
C GLU A 132 1.74 7.69 -19.07
N PRO A 133 0.44 7.44 -19.32
CA PRO A 133 -0.27 8.17 -20.37
C PRO A 133 -0.52 9.62 -19.94
N THR A 134 -0.54 10.54 -20.90
CA THR A 134 -0.87 11.94 -20.64
C THR A 134 -2.36 12.11 -20.43
N VAL A 135 -2.72 12.80 -19.36
CA VAL A 135 -4.10 13.18 -19.03
C VAL A 135 -4.28 14.66 -19.33
N SER A 136 -5.11 15.00 -20.30
CA SER A 136 -5.37 16.40 -20.72
C SER A 136 -6.67 16.97 -20.14
N GLY A 137 -7.11 16.46 -19.00
CA GLY A 137 -8.36 16.80 -18.33
C GLY A 137 -9.38 15.66 -18.38
N GLU A 138 -10.63 15.98 -18.04
CA GLU A 138 -11.72 15.00 -18.05
C GLU A 138 -12.03 14.55 -19.49
N THR A 139 -12.22 13.25 -19.67
CA THR A 139 -12.58 12.63 -20.95
C THR A 139 -13.86 11.83 -20.82
N ASN A 140 -14.52 11.53 -21.94
CA ASN A 140 -15.65 10.60 -21.97
C ASN A 140 -15.22 9.13 -22.08
N SER A 141 -13.98 8.80 -21.70
CA SER A 141 -13.49 7.42 -21.71
C SER A 141 -14.14 6.59 -20.60
N SER A 142 -14.32 5.32 -20.87
CA SER A 142 -14.94 4.36 -19.95
C SER A 142 -14.41 2.96 -20.21
N LYS A 143 -14.72 2.00 -19.33
CA LYS A 143 -14.39 0.57 -19.56
C LYS A 143 -14.95 0.04 -20.89
N LYS A 144 -16.07 0.60 -21.38
CA LYS A 144 -16.67 0.23 -22.69
C LYS A 144 -15.95 0.93 -23.86
N ASN A 145 -15.39 2.10 -23.64
CA ASN A 145 -14.67 2.90 -24.64
C ASN A 145 -13.39 3.50 -24.00
N PRO A 146 -12.40 2.67 -23.65
CA PRO A 146 -11.21 3.13 -22.97
C PRO A 146 -10.26 3.82 -23.95
N LEU A 147 -9.46 4.75 -23.43
CA LEU A 147 -8.20 5.13 -24.06
C LEU A 147 -7.21 3.95 -23.96
N SER A 148 -6.14 3.99 -24.72
CA SER A 148 -5.10 2.95 -24.69
C SER A 148 -3.78 3.53 -24.22
N THR A 149 -3.05 2.77 -23.40
CA THR A 149 -1.63 3.07 -23.14
C THR A 149 -0.74 2.53 -24.26
N GLU A 150 0.54 2.85 -24.22
CA GLU A 150 1.55 2.05 -24.91
C GLU A 150 1.52 0.60 -24.37
N ALA A 151 2.16 -0.33 -25.10
CA ALA A 151 2.28 -1.71 -24.62
C ALA A 151 3.13 -1.77 -23.34
N ALA A 152 2.66 -2.48 -22.32
CA ALA A 152 3.41 -2.70 -21.10
C ALA A 152 4.54 -3.72 -21.30
N GLU A 153 5.67 -3.47 -20.66
CA GLU A 153 6.73 -4.45 -20.44
C GLU A 153 6.29 -5.37 -19.29
N ALA A 154 6.30 -6.68 -19.52
CA ALA A 154 5.98 -7.70 -18.51
C ALA A 154 7.25 -8.18 -17.80
N ILE A 155 7.45 -7.77 -16.55
CA ILE A 155 8.58 -8.17 -15.70
C ILE A 155 8.14 -9.37 -14.88
N LYS A 156 8.50 -10.58 -15.31
CA LYS A 156 8.12 -11.82 -14.65
C LYS A 156 9.07 -12.15 -13.51
N PHE A 157 8.52 -12.71 -12.42
CA PHE A 157 9.32 -13.16 -11.28
C PHE A 157 8.73 -14.36 -10.54
N GLU A 158 9.56 -15.00 -9.73
CA GLU A 158 9.21 -16.06 -8.78
C GLU A 158 9.81 -15.77 -7.40
N TYR A 159 9.17 -16.26 -6.35
CA TYR A 159 9.71 -16.20 -4.99
C TYR A 159 10.81 -17.25 -4.79
N PRO A 160 11.83 -16.96 -3.95
CA PRO A 160 12.96 -17.88 -3.73
C PRO A 160 12.61 -19.08 -2.84
N ASP A 161 11.51 -19.01 -2.09
CA ASP A 161 11.17 -19.95 -1.02
C ASP A 161 9.85 -20.69 -1.28
N THR A 162 8.72 -20.03 -1.18
CA THR A 162 7.40 -20.64 -1.31
C THR A 162 6.45 -19.70 -2.06
N ARG A 163 5.20 -20.10 -2.23
CA ARG A 163 4.17 -19.28 -2.84
C ARG A 163 3.59 -18.32 -1.81
N HIS A 164 3.53 -17.06 -2.14
CA HIS A 164 2.96 -16.02 -1.31
C HIS A 164 1.76 -15.38 -1.98
N ASP A 165 0.91 -14.86 -1.17
CA ASP A 165 -0.03 -13.83 -1.49
C ASP A 165 0.61 -12.49 -1.12
N ALA A 166 0.53 -11.49 -2.00
CA ALA A 166 1.18 -10.19 -1.79
C ALA A 166 0.30 -9.07 -2.33
N GLU A 167 0.19 -8.01 -1.55
CA GLU A 167 -0.67 -6.86 -1.83
C GLU A 167 0.07 -5.52 -1.71
N THR A 168 1.41 -5.52 -1.71
CA THR A 168 2.18 -4.29 -1.66
C THR A 168 3.30 -4.34 -2.68
N LEU A 169 3.30 -3.36 -3.58
CA LEU A 169 4.31 -3.16 -4.62
C LEU A 169 4.99 -1.80 -4.44
N LEU A 170 6.31 -1.80 -4.27
CA LEU A 170 7.08 -0.59 -4.15
C LEU A 170 8.16 -0.53 -5.23
N VAL A 171 8.42 0.66 -5.78
CA VAL A 171 9.54 0.87 -6.70
C VAL A 171 10.40 2.02 -6.17
N HIS A 172 11.67 1.75 -5.91
CA HIS A 172 12.57 2.77 -5.37
C HIS A 172 12.86 3.86 -6.41
N PRO A 173 12.58 5.14 -6.12
CA PRO A 173 12.59 6.21 -7.13
C PRO A 173 13.98 6.42 -7.76
N ALA A 174 15.06 6.28 -7.01
CA ALA A 174 16.41 6.49 -7.52
C ALA A 174 17.00 5.23 -8.18
N THR A 175 16.90 4.06 -7.54
CA THR A 175 17.57 2.84 -8.02
C THR A 175 16.72 2.04 -9.02
N GLY A 176 15.38 2.09 -8.92
CA GLY A 176 14.47 1.25 -9.68
C GLY A 176 14.36 -0.18 -9.16
N ASP A 177 14.89 -0.46 -7.96
CA ASP A 177 14.64 -1.73 -7.28
C ASP A 177 13.15 -1.87 -6.97
N ILE A 178 12.61 -3.05 -7.23
CA ILE A 178 11.21 -3.39 -6.97
C ILE A 178 11.13 -4.20 -5.68
N TYR A 179 10.22 -3.81 -4.78
CA TYR A 179 9.93 -4.57 -3.56
C TYR A 179 8.51 -5.08 -3.61
N VAL A 180 8.32 -6.31 -3.15
CA VAL A 180 7.03 -6.97 -3.01
C VAL A 180 6.91 -7.45 -1.56
N LEU A 181 5.82 -7.08 -0.90
CA LEU A 181 5.55 -7.47 0.49
C LEU A 181 4.34 -8.42 0.54
N SER A 182 4.53 -9.55 1.21
CA SER A 182 3.45 -10.52 1.34
C SER A 182 2.36 -10.07 2.31
N LYS A 183 1.09 -10.36 2.02
CA LYS A 183 -0.03 -10.24 2.96
C LYS A 183 -0.11 -11.48 3.85
N ARG A 184 -0.22 -11.29 5.15
CA ARG A 184 -0.26 -12.38 6.12
C ARG A 184 -1.35 -12.17 7.17
N LEU A 185 -2.30 -13.09 7.24
CA LEU A 185 -3.31 -13.11 8.31
C LEU A 185 -2.73 -13.51 9.67
N SER A 186 -1.54 -14.10 9.68
CA SER A 186 -0.80 -14.40 10.90
C SER A 186 0.71 -14.36 10.63
N GLY A 187 1.45 -13.83 11.59
CA GLY A 187 2.91 -13.67 11.49
C GLY A 187 3.33 -12.46 10.65
N ALA A 188 4.62 -12.31 10.48
CA ALA A 188 5.23 -11.19 9.76
C ALA A 188 4.99 -11.26 8.24
N SER A 189 4.87 -10.12 7.61
CA SER A 189 4.99 -9.96 6.16
C SER A 189 6.43 -10.22 5.73
N ALA A 190 6.65 -10.96 4.66
CA ALA A 190 7.97 -11.13 4.07
C ALA A 190 8.23 -10.04 3.02
N VAL A 191 9.39 -9.42 3.08
CA VAL A 191 9.85 -8.40 2.14
C VAL A 191 10.78 -9.05 1.12
N TYR A 192 10.39 -8.96 -0.14
CA TYR A 192 11.17 -9.45 -1.29
C TYR A 192 11.62 -8.29 -2.16
N LYS A 193 12.72 -8.50 -2.87
CA LYS A 193 13.32 -7.51 -3.75
C LYS A 193 13.69 -8.12 -5.09
N LEU A 194 13.35 -7.41 -6.16
CA LEU A 194 13.94 -7.57 -7.47
C LEU A 194 14.86 -6.38 -7.73
N LYS A 195 16.17 -6.65 -7.78
CA LYS A 195 17.16 -5.61 -8.04
C LYS A 195 17.02 -5.07 -9.46
N ALA A 196 17.15 -3.77 -9.62
CA ALA A 196 17.17 -3.10 -10.91
C ALA A 196 18.25 -3.69 -11.85
N GLY A 197 17.98 -3.67 -13.16
CA GLY A 197 18.79 -4.35 -14.16
C GLY A 197 18.36 -5.82 -14.38
N PHE A 198 17.15 -6.16 -13.95
CA PHE A 198 16.50 -7.43 -14.25
C PHE A 198 16.37 -7.65 -15.77
N ASP A 199 16.19 -8.89 -16.16
CA ASP A 199 15.97 -9.29 -17.55
C ASP A 199 14.47 -9.54 -17.77
N SER A 200 13.82 -8.69 -18.57
CA SER A 200 12.39 -8.83 -18.87
C SER A 200 12.04 -9.99 -19.81
N ASN A 201 13.05 -10.62 -20.43
CA ASN A 201 12.83 -11.77 -21.33
C ASN A 201 12.77 -13.11 -20.60
N LYS A 202 12.99 -13.13 -19.29
CA LYS A 202 12.95 -14.35 -18.47
C LYS A 202 12.25 -14.12 -17.14
N THR A 203 11.89 -15.21 -16.47
CA THR A 203 11.42 -15.16 -15.08
C THR A 203 12.61 -14.89 -14.16
N ASN A 204 12.54 -13.79 -13.44
CA ASN A 204 13.55 -13.37 -12.48
C ASN A 204 13.26 -14.01 -11.11
N ARG A 205 14.29 -14.23 -10.30
CA ARG A 205 14.11 -14.71 -8.94
C ARG A 205 14.27 -13.57 -7.95
N LEU A 206 13.29 -13.40 -7.07
CA LEU A 206 13.37 -12.41 -5.99
C LEU A 206 14.41 -12.80 -4.94
N GLU A 207 14.95 -11.81 -4.25
CA GLU A 207 15.73 -11.96 -3.03
C GLU A 207 14.85 -11.69 -1.81
N LYS A 208 14.81 -12.61 -0.84
CA LYS A 208 14.17 -12.32 0.45
C LYS A 208 15.08 -11.44 1.28
N ILE A 209 14.61 -10.24 1.62
CA ILE A 209 15.38 -9.26 2.40
C ILE A 209 15.20 -9.51 3.90
N THR A 210 13.96 -9.61 4.36
CA THR A 210 13.65 -9.79 5.79
C THR A 210 12.18 -10.13 5.99
N ASP A 211 11.81 -10.39 7.23
CA ASP A 211 10.44 -10.38 7.70
C ASP A 211 10.14 -9.05 8.40
N PHE A 212 8.96 -8.47 8.15
CA PHE A 212 8.56 -7.15 8.61
C PHE A 212 7.20 -7.19 9.31
N THR A 213 7.05 -6.41 10.37
CA THR A 213 5.81 -6.30 11.14
C THR A 213 5.43 -4.87 11.41
N VAL A 214 4.13 -4.62 11.48
CA VAL A 214 3.57 -3.34 11.95
C VAL A 214 2.97 -3.51 13.35
N PRO A 215 2.82 -2.43 14.14
CA PRO A 215 2.24 -2.49 15.49
C PRO A 215 0.71 -2.62 15.44
N ALA A 216 0.21 -3.66 14.78
CA ALA A 216 -1.20 -4.02 14.62
C ALA A 216 -1.38 -5.54 14.80
N ILE A 217 -2.63 -5.99 14.87
CA ILE A 217 -2.98 -7.41 14.90
C ILE A 217 -4.09 -7.62 13.87
N PRO A 218 -3.84 -8.41 12.80
CA PRO A 218 -2.59 -9.10 12.46
C PRO A 218 -1.45 -8.16 12.07
N ASN A 219 -0.22 -8.49 12.45
CA ASN A 219 0.94 -7.60 12.27
C ASN A 219 1.64 -7.71 10.90
N GLY A 220 1.16 -8.55 10.03
CA GLY A 220 1.62 -8.74 8.65
C GLY A 220 0.51 -8.58 7.61
N LEU A 221 -0.65 -8.04 8.00
CA LEU A 221 -1.79 -7.78 7.10
C LEU A 221 -1.57 -6.46 6.36
N LEU A 222 -0.60 -6.45 5.46
CA LEU A 222 -0.29 -5.28 4.63
C LEU A 222 -1.07 -5.35 3.32
N THR A 223 -1.72 -4.25 2.97
CA THR A 223 -2.64 -4.14 1.83
C THR A 223 -2.19 -3.12 0.78
N GLY A 224 -1.14 -2.37 1.01
CA GLY A 224 -0.57 -1.45 0.04
C GLY A 224 0.60 -0.65 0.60
N GLY A 225 1.27 0.10 -0.26
CA GLY A 225 2.40 0.92 0.17
C GLY A 225 2.92 1.91 -0.86
N SER A 226 3.83 2.76 -0.41
CA SER A 226 4.48 3.75 -1.26
C SER A 226 5.87 4.11 -0.73
N ILE A 227 6.82 4.44 -1.64
CA ILE A 227 8.10 5.04 -1.27
C ILE A 227 8.02 6.54 -1.53
N SER A 228 8.50 7.35 -0.57
CA SER A 228 8.53 8.80 -0.73
C SER A 228 9.40 9.23 -1.93
N PRO A 229 9.09 10.37 -2.59
CA PRO A 229 9.81 10.81 -3.78
C PRO A 229 11.32 11.01 -3.56
N ASP A 230 11.75 11.28 -2.32
CA ASP A 230 13.16 11.39 -1.94
C ASP A 230 13.85 10.05 -1.67
N GLY A 231 13.11 8.93 -1.72
CA GLY A 231 13.61 7.59 -1.47
C GLY A 231 14.02 7.31 -0.03
N LYS A 232 13.55 8.10 0.95
CA LYS A 232 14.00 8.01 2.35
C LYS A 232 12.95 7.51 3.32
N ARG A 233 11.72 7.35 2.87
CA ARG A 233 10.60 6.89 3.69
C ARG A 233 9.79 5.86 2.92
N VAL A 234 9.22 4.95 3.66
CA VAL A 234 8.19 4.01 3.17
C VAL A 234 6.95 4.21 4.02
N VAL A 235 5.81 4.28 3.40
CA VAL A 235 4.54 4.09 4.07
C VAL A 235 3.93 2.79 3.58
N VAL A 236 3.42 1.99 4.51
CA VAL A 236 2.57 0.82 4.24
C VAL A 236 1.25 1.00 4.97
N CYS A 237 0.20 0.34 4.52
CA CYS A 237 -1.07 0.33 5.25
C CYS A 237 -1.58 -1.08 5.51
N ASP A 238 -2.48 -1.17 6.47
CA ASP A 238 -3.46 -2.23 6.64
C ASP A 238 -4.87 -1.66 6.40
N TYR A 239 -5.90 -2.43 6.63
CA TYR A 239 -7.29 -1.97 6.45
C TYR A 239 -7.64 -0.72 7.26
N PHE A 240 -6.94 -0.43 8.36
CA PHE A 240 -7.35 0.58 9.35
C PHE A 240 -6.40 1.77 9.46
N ALA A 241 -5.10 1.56 9.31
CA ALA A 241 -4.07 2.55 9.58
C ALA A 241 -2.93 2.50 8.55
N ALA A 242 -2.07 3.52 8.59
CA ALA A 242 -0.79 3.48 7.90
C ALA A 242 0.37 3.47 8.90
N TYR A 243 1.54 3.08 8.39
CA TYR A 243 2.77 2.98 9.15
C TYR A 243 3.93 3.50 8.33
N GLU A 244 4.54 4.60 8.79
CA GLU A 244 5.72 5.17 8.13
C GLU A 244 7.01 4.61 8.74
N ILE A 245 7.95 4.32 7.89
CA ILE A 245 9.29 3.87 8.23
C ILE A 245 10.27 4.85 7.61
N VAL A 246 11.29 5.29 8.35
CA VAL A 246 12.25 6.29 7.91
C VAL A 246 13.64 5.69 7.81
N LEU A 247 14.29 5.86 6.66
CA LEU A 247 15.66 5.40 6.44
C LEU A 247 16.63 6.22 7.31
N PRO A 248 17.47 5.57 8.14
CA PRO A 248 18.48 6.28 8.94
C PRO A 248 19.45 7.06 8.06
N LYS A 249 19.89 8.24 8.52
CA LYS A 249 20.86 9.08 7.78
C LYS A 249 22.18 8.36 7.49
N GLN A 250 22.58 7.42 8.36
CA GLN A 250 23.81 6.62 8.25
C GLN A 250 23.62 5.29 7.50
N ALA A 251 22.42 5.01 6.98
CA ALA A 251 22.14 3.78 6.26
C ALA A 251 23.08 3.63 5.04
N LYS A 252 23.62 2.42 4.84
CA LYS A 252 24.51 2.09 3.73
C LYS A 252 23.75 1.79 2.44
N ASN A 253 22.52 1.32 2.57
CA ASN A 253 21.62 1.01 1.47
C ASN A 253 20.17 1.13 1.94
N PHE A 254 19.24 1.10 0.98
CA PHE A 254 17.82 1.27 1.28
C PHE A 254 17.23 0.11 2.09
N ASP A 255 17.77 -1.11 1.98
CA ASP A 255 17.21 -2.29 2.67
C ASP A 255 17.29 -2.17 4.20
N GLU A 256 18.15 -1.26 4.73
CA GLU A 256 18.21 -0.98 6.17
C GLU A 256 16.94 -0.30 6.72
N ILE A 257 16.06 0.21 5.85
CA ILE A 257 14.78 0.79 6.25
C ILE A 257 13.89 -0.25 6.94
N TRP A 258 13.93 -1.49 6.48
CA TRP A 258 13.11 -2.58 7.01
C TRP A 258 13.46 -3.03 8.43
N LYS A 259 14.60 -2.56 8.95
CA LYS A 259 15.03 -2.78 10.34
C LYS A 259 14.54 -1.70 11.30
N GLN A 260 13.89 -0.66 10.78
CA GLN A 260 13.42 0.47 11.56
C GLN A 260 12.02 0.21 12.12
N LYS A 261 11.71 0.87 13.25
CA LYS A 261 10.39 0.76 13.89
C LYS A 261 9.36 1.58 13.11
N PRO A 262 8.24 0.96 12.65
CA PRO A 262 7.15 1.67 12.01
C PRO A 262 6.46 2.64 12.98
N GLN A 263 6.10 3.81 12.48
CA GLN A 263 5.32 4.83 13.21
C GLN A 263 3.91 4.88 12.64
N LYS A 264 2.91 4.68 13.50
CA LYS A 264 1.51 4.68 13.10
C LYS A 264 1.05 6.08 12.65
N ILE A 265 0.29 6.12 11.57
CA ILE A 265 -0.39 7.29 11.03
C ILE A 265 -1.89 6.98 11.00
N GLU A 266 -2.70 7.85 11.61
CA GLU A 266 -4.15 7.73 11.53
C GLU A 266 -4.63 8.19 10.15
N LEU A 267 -5.48 7.38 9.52
CA LEU A 267 -6.05 7.66 8.20
C LEU A 267 -7.55 7.98 8.24
N GLY A 268 -8.17 8.04 9.43
CA GLY A 268 -9.61 8.16 9.56
C GLY A 268 -10.35 6.84 9.29
N GLN A 269 -11.65 6.93 9.08
CA GLN A 269 -12.47 5.74 8.83
C GLN A 269 -12.40 5.32 7.37
N ARG A 270 -12.10 4.06 7.14
CA ARG A 270 -12.13 3.37 5.85
C ARG A 270 -12.80 2.03 6.07
N ALA A 271 -13.64 1.61 5.13
CA ALA A 271 -14.32 0.33 5.24
C ALA A 271 -13.33 -0.83 5.06
N GLN A 272 -12.53 -0.76 4.00
CA GLN A 272 -11.47 -1.72 3.68
C GLN A 272 -10.34 -0.92 3.03
N GLY A 273 -9.40 -0.43 3.85
CA GLY A 273 -8.31 0.41 3.36
C GLY A 273 -7.25 -0.42 2.64
N GLU A 274 -7.00 -0.13 1.38
CA GLU A 274 -5.99 -0.86 0.60
C GLU A 274 -4.97 0.06 -0.06
N ALA A 275 -5.41 1.16 -0.62
CA ALA A 275 -4.54 2.03 -1.39
C ALA A 275 -3.93 3.15 -0.55
N ILE A 276 -2.63 3.41 -0.76
CA ILE A 276 -1.90 4.49 -0.10
C ILE A 276 -0.76 5.02 -0.97
N ALA A 277 -0.59 6.33 -1.04
CA ALA A 277 0.45 6.98 -1.83
C ALA A 277 1.04 8.21 -1.14
N TYR A 278 2.34 8.44 -1.28
CA TYR A 278 2.86 9.78 -1.04
C TYR A 278 2.40 10.74 -2.14
N ALA A 279 2.10 11.99 -1.76
CA ALA A 279 1.98 13.08 -2.72
C ALA A 279 3.30 13.26 -3.50
N ALA A 280 3.24 13.74 -4.74
CA ALA A 280 4.40 13.90 -5.61
C ALA A 280 5.52 14.79 -5.03
N ASP A 281 5.16 15.70 -4.11
CA ASP A 281 6.12 16.55 -3.38
C ASP A 281 6.58 15.94 -2.03
N GLY A 282 6.05 14.78 -1.65
CA GLY A 282 6.34 14.08 -0.40
C GLY A 282 5.82 14.75 0.88
N LYS A 283 4.94 15.76 0.76
CA LYS A 283 4.42 16.54 1.90
C LYS A 283 3.07 16.06 2.43
N ALA A 284 2.46 15.12 1.76
CA ALA A 284 1.22 14.50 2.18
C ALA A 284 1.18 13.02 1.80
N ILE A 285 0.22 12.32 2.35
CA ILE A 285 -0.15 10.95 2.00
C ILE A 285 -1.61 10.99 1.56
N TYR A 286 -1.91 10.34 0.45
CA TYR A 286 -3.25 10.01 0.02
C TYR A 286 -3.57 8.56 0.37
N ALA A 287 -4.81 8.29 0.72
CA ALA A 287 -5.31 6.93 0.97
C ALA A 287 -6.75 6.80 0.51
N SER A 288 -7.11 5.62 0.02
CA SER A 288 -8.49 5.27 -0.31
C SER A 288 -8.87 3.93 0.33
N SER A 289 -10.06 3.48 0.03
CA SER A 289 -10.62 2.21 0.47
C SER A 289 -11.16 1.50 -0.74
N GLU A 290 -11.27 0.20 -0.70
CA GLU A 290 -12.21 -0.52 -1.53
C GLU A 290 -13.65 -0.08 -1.21
N GLU A 291 -14.58 -0.55 -1.96
CA GLU A 291 -15.99 -0.20 -2.02
C GLU A 291 -16.29 1.05 -2.86
N LYS A 292 -17.51 1.03 -3.39
CA LYS A 292 -18.06 2.13 -4.17
C LYS A 292 -18.14 3.41 -3.31
N ASP A 293 -17.94 4.55 -3.94
CA ASP A 293 -17.98 5.86 -3.29
C ASP A 293 -16.97 6.00 -2.14
N SER A 294 -15.80 5.35 -2.29
CA SER A 294 -14.77 5.36 -1.27
C SER A 294 -14.19 6.76 -1.04
N PRO A 295 -13.92 7.14 0.23
CA PRO A 295 -13.33 8.44 0.53
C PRO A 295 -11.89 8.51 0.00
N LEU A 296 -11.54 9.62 -0.63
CA LEU A 296 -10.15 9.99 -0.85
C LEU A 296 -9.70 10.82 0.36
N ILE A 297 -8.78 10.27 1.11
CA ILE A 297 -8.26 10.86 2.35
C ILE A 297 -6.87 11.43 2.07
N MET A 298 -6.59 12.61 2.64
CA MET A 298 -5.27 13.22 2.62
C MET A 298 -4.80 13.50 4.05
N VAL A 299 -3.54 13.17 4.31
CA VAL A 299 -2.87 13.47 5.60
C VAL A 299 -1.61 14.25 5.31
N GLU A 300 -1.62 15.53 5.67
CA GLU A 300 -0.48 16.42 5.46
C GLU A 300 0.61 16.20 6.51
N ARG A 301 1.86 16.26 6.09
CA ARG A 301 3.00 16.33 6.99
C ARG A 301 3.10 17.72 7.63
N LYS A 302 3.53 17.79 8.91
CA LYS A 302 3.74 19.04 9.65
C LYS A 302 5.03 19.75 9.26
#